data_aad4ab62f2702ce2a6c2509302da0b69
#
_entry.id   aad4ab62f2702ce2a6c2509302da0b69
#
_cell.length_a   1.000
_cell.length_b   1.000
_cell.length_c   1.000
_cell.angle_alpha   90.00
_cell.angle_beta   90.00
_cell.angle_gamma   90.00
#
_symmetry.space_group_name_H-M   'P 1'
#
loop_
_entity.id
_entity.type
_entity.pdbx_description
1 polymer ?
#
loop_
_entity_poly.entity_id
_entity_poly.type
_entity_poly.pdbx_seq_one_letter_code
_entity_poly.pdbx_strand_id
1 'polypeptide(L)'
;MKRLNIFMGAAALAAVFMTASINVNAQENGNRDEFGNIVRGPYETNRFGDNWFIGAGGGINILIDDGYGIRISPSIDANVGKWFTPSVGMRVGYQGFYTQAWADNATLLGPVLDKEKGKYGEKFGYMYFHGDFLWNMSNALSGYKETRFWNIIPYAHAGFFRSYGLDGADFSDNSFAMGAGLLHNLRLIERLDLIIDMRATVVNGSVHETEGVAVLPSVTMGLAVDLGWPAFTRTSTVIGVLEVANAEKAAILEAGMAALETANEALLVSNENLKKQNKEMGRQLNAMKSAQPESPAISYDNVDPMMVFFEIGQAALNDKELQHLDFFARNILEGTDSDSDIYITLLGTADSNTGTPGRNRYLSEARGKYVMDLLTGKYGIDPQRLILKSEIVKADNKPELSRAVVISF
;
A
#
# COMPACT_ATOMS: atom_id res chain seq x y z
N MET A 1 -9.93 -2.43 52.66
CA MET A 1 -10.76 -1.42 51.99
C MET A 1 -9.94 -0.34 51.24
N LYS A 2 -8.88 0.22 51.82
CA LYS A 2 -8.05 1.26 51.14
C LYS A 2 -7.37 0.72 49.86
N ARG A 3 -6.90 -0.55 49.85
CA ARG A 3 -6.22 -1.19 48.70
C ARG A 3 -7.14 -1.41 47.50
N LEU A 4 -8.41 -1.75 47.71
CA LEU A 4 -9.41 -1.91 46.65
C LEU A 4 -9.74 -0.56 45.95
N ASN A 5 -9.72 0.53 46.73
CA ASN A 5 -10.02 1.84 46.19
C ASN A 5 -8.91 2.38 45.26
N ILE A 6 -7.65 2.01 45.49
CA ILE A 6 -6.54 2.38 44.60
C ILE A 6 -6.64 1.63 43.28
N PHE A 7 -6.98 0.34 43.33
CA PHE A 7 -7.17 -0.49 42.13
C PHE A 7 -8.39 -0.04 41.32
N MET A 8 -9.49 0.27 41.98
CA MET A 8 -10.69 0.83 41.35
C MET A 8 -10.43 2.22 40.75
N GLY A 9 -9.60 3.04 41.43
CA GLY A 9 -9.22 4.35 40.90
C GLY A 9 -8.38 4.26 39.62
N ALA A 10 -7.38 3.38 39.58
CA ALA A 10 -6.55 3.15 38.41
C ALA A 10 -7.35 2.55 37.23
N ALA A 11 -8.23 1.57 37.52
CA ALA A 11 -9.10 0.97 36.53
C ALA A 11 -10.16 1.98 36.00
N ALA A 12 -10.71 2.83 36.87
CA ALA A 12 -11.62 3.89 36.47
C ALA A 12 -10.94 4.96 35.59
N LEU A 13 -9.69 5.32 35.90
CA LEU A 13 -8.90 6.24 35.06
C LEU A 13 -8.64 5.63 33.69
N ALA A 14 -8.24 4.35 33.63
CA ALA A 14 -8.05 3.64 32.37
C ALA A 14 -9.34 3.54 31.54
N ALA A 15 -10.48 3.28 32.19
CA ALA A 15 -11.78 3.23 31.52
C ALA A 15 -12.23 4.59 30.99
N VAL A 16 -11.99 5.69 31.74
CA VAL A 16 -12.26 7.05 31.27
C VAL A 16 -11.40 7.42 30.06
N PHE A 17 -10.13 7.01 30.03
CA PHE A 17 -9.26 7.22 28.87
C PHE A 17 -9.72 6.39 27.66
N MET A 18 -10.19 5.16 27.84
CA MET A 18 -10.70 4.33 26.74
C MET A 18 -12.00 4.88 26.15
N THR A 19 -12.92 5.38 26.98
CA THR A 19 -14.20 5.93 26.49
C THR A 19 -14.04 7.31 25.83
N ALA A 20 -13.10 8.11 26.29
CA ALA A 20 -12.83 9.43 25.69
C ALA A 20 -12.19 9.33 24.30
N SER A 21 -11.46 8.25 24.00
CA SER A 21 -10.75 8.09 22.73
C SER A 21 -11.65 7.68 21.56
N ILE A 22 -12.84 7.13 21.81
CA ILE A 22 -13.70 6.60 20.72
C ILE A 22 -14.36 7.71 19.90
N ASN A 23 -14.44 8.95 20.41
CA ASN A 23 -15.09 10.06 19.73
C ASN A 23 -14.17 11.27 19.46
N VAL A 24 -12.86 11.14 19.64
CA VAL A 24 -11.96 12.26 19.40
C VAL A 24 -11.53 12.23 17.92
N ASN A 25 -12.23 12.97 17.10
CA ASN A 25 -11.75 13.31 15.77
C ASN A 25 -10.54 14.24 15.92
N ALA A 26 -9.37 13.75 15.50
CA ALA A 26 -8.17 14.58 15.46
C ALA A 26 -8.37 15.78 14.53
N GLN A 27 -7.84 16.91 14.94
CA GLN A 27 -7.97 18.19 14.25
C GLN A 27 -6.61 18.68 13.77
N GLU A 28 -6.59 19.27 12.59
CA GLU A 28 -5.43 19.99 12.11
C GLU A 28 -5.51 21.47 12.52
N ASN A 29 -4.48 21.91 13.23
CA ASN A 29 -4.43 23.28 13.71
C ASN A 29 -3.87 24.19 12.61
N GLY A 30 -4.66 25.06 12.11
CA GLY A 30 -4.40 25.91 10.95
C GLY A 30 -5.56 25.84 9.98
N ASN A 31 -6.37 24.81 10.06
CA ASN A 31 -7.64 24.75 9.37
C ASN A 31 -8.76 25.23 10.29
N ARG A 32 -8.85 26.52 10.39
CA ARG A 32 -10.07 27.16 10.84
C ARG A 32 -10.87 27.53 9.60
N ASP A 33 -12.18 27.37 9.69
CA ASP A 33 -13.09 27.89 8.67
C ASP A 33 -13.04 29.42 8.65
N GLU A 34 -13.72 30.03 7.72
CA GLU A 34 -13.86 31.48 7.60
C GLU A 34 -14.49 32.16 8.83
N PHE A 35 -15.15 31.40 9.70
CA PHE A 35 -15.74 31.84 10.96
C PHE A 35 -14.81 31.60 12.17
N GLY A 36 -13.60 31.08 11.95
CA GLY A 36 -12.63 30.80 13.01
C GLY A 36 -12.87 29.50 13.77
N ASN A 37 -13.86 28.68 13.38
CA ASN A 37 -14.09 27.37 13.99
C ASN A 37 -13.06 26.35 13.52
N ILE A 38 -12.70 25.46 14.42
CA ILE A 38 -11.74 24.42 14.11
C ILE A 38 -12.43 23.37 13.22
N VAL A 39 -11.92 23.16 12.02
CA VAL A 39 -12.42 22.15 11.11
C VAL A 39 -11.98 20.75 11.59
N ARG A 40 -12.95 19.87 11.84
CA ARG A 40 -12.75 18.48 12.28
C ARG A 40 -12.91 17.55 11.09
N GLY A 41 -12.11 16.51 11.03
CA GLY A 41 -12.22 15.50 9.98
C GLY A 41 -11.36 14.28 10.26
N PRO A 42 -11.66 13.16 9.63
CA PRO A 42 -10.83 11.95 9.73
C PRO A 42 -9.48 12.15 9.04
N TYR A 43 -8.47 11.46 9.56
CA TYR A 43 -7.14 11.38 8.95
C TYR A 43 -6.94 10.01 8.35
N GLU A 44 -6.26 9.95 7.22
CA GLU A 44 -5.75 8.69 6.71
C GLU A 44 -4.47 8.31 7.44
N THR A 45 -4.41 7.06 7.87
CA THR A 45 -3.14 6.46 8.26
C THR A 45 -2.32 6.23 7.00
N ASN A 46 -1.09 6.70 7.00
CA ASN A 46 -0.13 6.46 5.93
C ASN A 46 0.17 4.94 5.79
N ARG A 47 1.21 4.56 5.12
CA ARG A 47 1.59 3.16 4.95
C ARG A 47 1.84 2.49 6.30
N PHE A 48 1.79 1.16 6.36
CA PHE A 48 2.06 0.41 7.59
C PHE A 48 3.40 0.79 8.25
N GLY A 49 4.42 1.10 7.46
CA GLY A 49 5.74 1.51 7.95
C GLY A 49 5.83 2.94 8.50
N ASP A 50 4.78 3.76 8.34
CA ASP A 50 4.78 5.16 8.75
C ASP A 50 4.28 5.34 10.18
N ASN A 51 4.62 6.49 10.79
CA ASN A 51 4.19 6.89 12.13
C ASN A 51 4.67 5.97 13.27
N TRP A 52 5.72 5.19 13.04
CA TRP A 52 6.41 4.46 14.09
C TRP A 52 7.42 5.38 14.80
N PHE A 53 7.65 5.09 16.07
CA PHE A 53 8.71 5.73 16.83
C PHE A 53 9.44 4.70 17.71
N ILE A 54 10.70 4.96 17.99
CA ILE A 54 11.53 4.22 18.93
C ILE A 54 12.12 5.21 19.91
N GLY A 55 12.06 4.88 21.19
CA GLY A 55 12.57 5.74 22.25
C GLY A 55 13.40 5.00 23.27
N ALA A 56 14.35 5.72 23.87
CA ALA A 56 15.10 5.23 25.01
C ALA A 56 15.46 6.39 25.95
N GLY A 57 15.52 6.09 27.24
CA GLY A 57 15.83 7.08 28.25
C GLY A 57 16.28 6.48 29.60
N GLY A 58 16.56 7.35 30.51
CA GLY A 58 16.86 6.98 31.88
C GLY A 58 16.33 8.03 32.85
N GLY A 59 16.23 7.66 34.11
CA GLY A 59 15.69 8.52 35.13
C GLY A 59 15.72 7.90 36.51
N ILE A 60 14.72 8.20 37.27
CA ILE A 60 14.60 7.77 38.65
C ILE A 60 13.26 7.11 38.91
N ASN A 61 13.23 6.21 39.88
CA ASN A 61 12.04 5.62 40.46
C ASN A 61 12.08 5.69 41.99
N ILE A 62 10.94 5.55 42.61
CA ILE A 62 10.78 5.34 44.05
C ILE A 62 9.77 4.21 44.28
N LEU A 63 9.96 3.46 45.35
CA LEU A 63 8.97 2.47 45.78
C LEU A 63 8.14 3.06 46.93
N ILE A 64 6.83 2.96 46.83
CA ILE A 64 5.88 3.31 47.87
C ILE A 64 5.12 2.06 48.28
N ASP A 65 5.38 1.59 49.48
CA ASP A 65 4.65 0.46 50.10
C ASP A 65 4.50 0.70 51.59
N ASP A 66 3.50 0.06 52.18
CA ASP A 66 3.20 0.17 53.65
C ASP A 66 4.37 -0.37 54.46
N GLY A 67 4.87 0.43 55.42
CA GLY A 67 5.94 0.00 56.32
C GLY A 67 7.35 0.25 55.77
N TYR A 68 7.49 0.81 54.56
CA TYR A 68 8.79 1.06 53.94
C TYR A 68 9.06 2.56 53.73
N GLY A 69 10.28 2.96 53.98
CA GLY A 69 10.73 4.30 53.74
C GLY A 69 11.22 4.52 52.31
N ILE A 70 10.90 5.67 51.73
CA ILE A 70 11.21 5.99 50.35
C ILE A 70 12.72 6.17 50.12
N ARG A 71 13.22 5.58 49.02
CA ARG A 71 14.57 5.85 48.48
C ARG A 71 14.48 6.11 46.98
N ILE A 72 15.25 7.05 46.48
CA ILE A 72 15.39 7.36 45.06
C ILE A 72 16.33 6.34 44.43
N SER A 73 15.94 5.75 43.33
CA SER A 73 16.68 4.73 42.60
C SER A 73 16.72 5.03 41.10
N PRO A 74 17.75 4.62 40.37
CA PRO A 74 17.79 4.82 38.92
C PRO A 74 16.83 3.90 38.17
N SER A 75 16.40 4.35 36.98
CA SER A 75 15.57 3.60 36.07
C SER A 75 16.02 3.83 34.63
N ILE A 76 15.86 2.82 33.80
CA ILE A 76 16.04 2.92 32.34
C ILE A 76 14.74 2.54 31.67
N ASP A 77 14.47 3.14 30.49
CA ASP A 77 13.29 2.91 29.68
C ASP A 77 13.70 2.74 28.21
N ALA A 78 13.09 1.79 27.52
CA ALA A 78 13.20 1.63 26.09
C ALA A 78 11.86 1.19 25.50
N ASN A 79 11.48 1.77 24.37
CA ASN A 79 10.15 1.53 23.85
C ASN A 79 10.10 1.66 22.31
N VAL A 80 9.09 1.05 21.73
CA VAL A 80 8.70 1.21 20.33
C VAL A 80 7.18 1.38 20.26
N GLY A 81 6.73 2.29 19.46
CA GLY A 81 5.31 2.58 19.32
C GLY A 81 4.92 3.05 17.94
N LYS A 82 3.62 3.20 17.77
CA LYS A 82 3.01 3.67 16.53
C LYS A 82 1.84 4.58 16.83
N TRP A 83 1.78 5.68 16.10
CA TRP A 83 0.59 6.51 16.05
C TRP A 83 -0.33 6.00 14.95
N PHE A 84 -1.59 5.69 15.30
CA PHE A 84 -2.64 5.27 14.36
C PHE A 84 -3.44 6.46 13.85
N THR A 85 -3.56 7.49 14.68
CA THR A 85 -4.13 8.79 14.34
C THR A 85 -3.26 9.87 14.98
N PRO A 86 -3.42 11.14 14.63
CA PRO A 86 -2.70 12.21 15.33
C PRO A 86 -2.89 12.24 16.85
N SER A 87 -3.98 11.64 17.34
CA SER A 87 -4.35 11.68 18.77
C SER A 87 -4.27 10.35 19.48
N VAL A 88 -4.20 9.23 18.75
CA VAL A 88 -4.23 7.88 19.35
C VAL A 88 -3.05 7.07 18.85
N GLY A 89 -2.30 6.51 19.78
CA GLY A 89 -1.17 5.64 19.54
C GLY A 89 -1.11 4.47 20.51
N MET A 90 -0.25 3.55 20.22
CA MET A 90 0.12 2.46 21.14
C MET A 90 1.63 2.33 21.20
N ARG A 91 2.12 1.88 22.34
CA ARG A 91 3.55 1.67 22.59
C ARG A 91 3.73 0.36 23.36
N VAL A 92 4.77 -0.38 23.06
CA VAL A 92 5.29 -1.46 23.89
C VAL A 92 6.67 -1.07 24.38
N GLY A 93 6.98 -1.40 25.62
CA GLY A 93 8.22 -0.94 26.21
C GLY A 93 8.73 -1.83 27.35
N TYR A 94 9.92 -1.51 27.72
CA TYR A 94 10.64 -2.06 28.84
C TYR A 94 11.04 -0.93 29.76
N GLN A 95 10.75 -1.06 31.05
CA GLN A 95 11.30 -0.22 32.11
C GLN A 95 11.96 -1.11 33.18
N GLY A 96 13.13 -0.73 33.65
CA GLY A 96 13.79 -1.55 34.64
C GLY A 96 15.05 -0.90 35.20
N PHE A 97 15.73 -1.59 36.01
CA PHE A 97 17.05 -1.50 36.60
C PHE A 97 16.97 -2.00 38.04
N TYR A 98 16.95 -1.11 39.03
CA TYR A 98 16.69 -1.50 40.42
C TYR A 98 15.87 -0.47 41.16
N THR A 99 15.30 -0.88 42.30
CA THR A 99 14.66 0.02 43.25
C THR A 99 15.17 -0.26 44.65
N GLN A 100 15.00 0.70 45.53
CA GLN A 100 15.42 0.66 46.92
C GLN A 100 14.36 1.17 47.85
N ALA A 101 14.33 0.61 49.08
CA ALA A 101 13.48 1.07 50.17
C ALA A 101 14.20 1.02 51.50
N TRP A 102 13.65 1.65 52.53
CA TRP A 102 14.08 1.49 53.94
C TRP A 102 13.08 0.59 54.66
N ALA A 103 13.58 -0.50 55.23
CA ALA A 103 12.80 -1.38 56.09
C ALA A 103 13.14 -1.14 57.59
N ASP A 104 12.19 -1.32 58.46
CA ASP A 104 12.41 -1.23 59.92
C ASP A 104 13.07 -2.47 60.50
N ASN A 105 12.96 -3.62 59.83
CA ASN A 105 13.55 -4.90 60.19
C ASN A 105 14.46 -5.43 59.10
N ALA A 106 15.37 -6.33 59.44
CA ALA A 106 16.20 -7.04 58.48
C ALA A 106 15.35 -7.90 57.57
N THR A 107 15.61 -7.83 56.27
CA THR A 107 14.93 -8.64 55.23
C THR A 107 15.99 -9.38 54.39
N LEU A 108 15.58 -10.32 53.58
CA LEU A 108 16.45 -11.02 52.63
C LEU A 108 17.10 -10.06 51.64
N LEU A 109 16.38 -8.99 51.23
CA LEU A 109 16.81 -7.99 50.31
C LEU A 109 17.58 -6.83 50.91
N GLY A 110 17.62 -6.78 52.25
CA GLY A 110 18.32 -5.75 53.02
C GLY A 110 18.75 -6.27 54.41
N PRO A 111 19.75 -7.21 54.47
CA PRO A 111 20.15 -7.81 55.73
C PRO A 111 21.04 -6.91 56.62
N VAL A 112 21.56 -5.83 56.06
CA VAL A 112 22.57 -4.97 56.75
C VAL A 112 21.92 -3.70 57.29
N LEU A 113 22.07 -3.48 58.59
CA LEU A 113 21.59 -2.26 59.25
C LEU A 113 22.48 -1.04 58.89
N ASP A 114 21.86 -0.02 58.36
CA ASP A 114 22.47 1.33 58.27
C ASP A 114 22.47 1.96 59.65
N LYS A 115 23.62 2.02 60.27
CA LYS A 115 23.79 2.54 61.67
C LYS A 115 23.45 4.03 61.79
N GLU A 116 23.60 4.82 60.74
CA GLU A 116 23.25 6.25 60.76
C GLU A 116 21.75 6.47 60.71
N LYS A 117 21.06 5.69 59.91
CA LYS A 117 19.61 5.78 59.68
C LYS A 117 18.80 4.94 60.67
N GLY A 118 19.43 3.92 61.30
CA GLY A 118 18.74 2.97 62.15
C GLY A 118 17.71 2.09 61.39
N LYS A 119 17.94 1.93 60.08
CA LYS A 119 17.04 1.18 59.19
C LYS A 119 17.83 0.24 58.29
N TYR A 120 17.16 -0.72 57.72
CA TYR A 120 17.70 -1.68 56.76
C TYR A 120 17.47 -1.19 55.33
N GLY A 121 18.51 -1.16 54.53
CA GLY A 121 18.42 -0.70 53.14
C GLY A 121 18.12 -1.85 52.20
N GLU A 122 16.89 -2.03 51.81
CA GLU A 122 16.52 -3.00 50.75
C GLU A 122 16.95 -2.50 49.37
N LYS A 123 17.37 -3.47 48.52
CA LYS A 123 17.70 -3.25 47.13
C LYS A 123 17.37 -4.48 46.28
N PHE A 124 16.58 -4.32 45.22
CA PHE A 124 16.25 -5.41 44.31
C PHE A 124 16.12 -4.89 42.90
N GLY A 125 16.37 -5.76 41.92
CA GLY A 125 16.16 -5.48 40.52
C GLY A 125 14.72 -5.64 40.10
N TYR A 126 14.31 -4.91 39.10
CA TYR A 126 13.01 -5.11 38.47
C TYR A 126 13.09 -4.99 36.95
N MET A 127 12.15 -5.68 36.29
CA MET A 127 11.86 -5.61 34.85
C MET A 127 10.37 -5.46 34.70
N TYR A 128 9.95 -4.48 33.90
CA TYR A 128 8.57 -4.21 33.56
C TYR A 128 8.42 -4.15 32.06
N PHE A 129 7.78 -5.16 31.47
CA PHE A 129 7.37 -5.19 30.08
C PHE A 129 5.93 -4.75 29.98
N HIS A 130 5.65 -3.70 29.23
CA HIS A 130 4.34 -3.08 29.25
C HIS A 130 3.85 -2.72 27.84
N GLY A 131 2.53 -2.67 27.71
CA GLY A 131 1.84 -2.03 26.61
C GLY A 131 1.14 -0.77 27.09
N ASP A 132 1.26 0.32 26.32
CA ASP A 132 0.68 1.60 26.64
C ASP A 132 -0.34 2.01 25.59
N PHE A 133 -1.45 2.56 26.02
CA PHE A 133 -2.42 3.26 25.18
C PHE A 133 -2.21 4.77 25.33
N LEU A 134 -1.79 5.42 24.25
CA LEU A 134 -1.39 6.82 24.22
C LEU A 134 -2.51 7.68 23.68
N TRP A 135 -2.82 8.78 24.40
CA TRP A 135 -3.74 9.79 23.95
C TRP A 135 -3.06 11.15 23.85
N ASN A 136 -2.76 11.62 22.64
CA ASN A 136 -2.22 12.95 22.44
C ASN A 136 -3.31 14.00 22.65
N MET A 137 -3.42 14.47 23.90
CA MET A 137 -4.40 15.45 24.31
C MET A 137 -4.21 16.80 23.61
N SER A 138 -2.96 17.18 23.33
CA SER A 138 -2.66 18.42 22.62
C SER A 138 -3.24 18.41 21.21
N ASN A 139 -3.11 17.31 20.48
CA ASN A 139 -3.70 17.17 19.16
C ASN A 139 -5.22 16.99 19.21
N ALA A 140 -5.74 16.28 20.21
CA ALA A 140 -7.15 16.03 20.36
C ALA A 140 -7.96 17.32 20.64
N LEU A 141 -7.46 18.20 21.51
CA LEU A 141 -8.16 19.39 21.96
C LEU A 141 -7.88 20.62 21.08
N SER A 142 -6.64 20.82 20.66
CA SER A 142 -6.23 22.01 19.90
C SER A 142 -5.96 21.75 18.41
N GLY A 143 -6.27 20.54 17.94
CA GLY A 143 -6.08 20.12 16.55
C GLY A 143 -4.65 19.67 16.24
N TYR A 144 -4.53 18.85 15.19
CA TYR A 144 -3.22 18.37 14.72
C TYR A 144 -2.42 19.51 14.09
N LYS A 145 -1.15 19.58 14.47
CA LYS A 145 -0.16 20.46 13.87
C LYS A 145 1.16 19.70 13.79
N GLU A 146 1.64 19.44 12.58
CA GLU A 146 2.87 18.69 12.33
C GLU A 146 4.09 19.32 13.02
N THR A 147 4.14 20.65 13.06
CA THR A 147 5.24 21.43 13.66
C THR A 147 5.02 21.77 15.12
N ARG A 148 4.13 21.08 15.83
CA ARG A 148 3.90 21.35 17.25
C ARG A 148 5.13 21.03 18.08
N PHE A 149 5.64 22.03 18.77
CA PHE A 149 6.84 21.87 19.61
C PHE A 149 6.59 20.99 20.82
N TRP A 150 5.45 21.13 21.50
CA TRP A 150 5.15 20.42 22.74
C TRP A 150 3.82 19.71 22.69
N ASN A 151 3.85 18.40 22.88
CA ASN A 151 2.67 17.56 23.03
C ASN A 151 2.59 17.00 24.45
N ILE A 152 1.38 17.05 25.03
CA ILE A 152 1.02 16.45 26.31
C ILE A 152 0.22 15.19 26.00
N ILE A 153 0.70 14.03 26.46
CA ILE A 153 0.19 12.73 26.10
C ILE A 153 -0.04 11.90 27.35
N PRO A 154 -1.21 12.03 28.02
CA PRO A 154 -1.61 11.07 29.03
C PRO A 154 -1.75 9.69 28.41
N TYR A 155 -1.45 8.65 29.21
CA TYR A 155 -1.54 7.25 28.77
C TYR A 155 -1.91 6.33 29.93
N ALA A 156 -2.50 5.18 29.59
CA ALA A 156 -2.69 4.06 30.47
C ALA A 156 -1.75 2.92 30.04
N HIS A 157 -1.26 2.17 30.99
CA HIS A 157 -0.36 1.05 30.72
C HIS A 157 -0.68 -0.17 31.57
N ALA A 158 -0.33 -1.34 31.04
CA ALA A 158 -0.41 -2.59 31.77
C ALA A 158 0.64 -3.58 31.23
N GLY A 159 1.06 -4.50 32.06
CA GLY A 159 2.05 -5.47 31.63
C GLY A 159 2.56 -6.42 32.70
N PHE A 160 3.64 -7.08 32.35
CA PHE A 160 4.32 -8.07 33.18
C PHE A 160 5.44 -7.41 33.95
N PHE A 161 5.41 -7.56 35.29
CA PHE A 161 6.41 -7.04 36.19
C PHE A 161 7.14 -8.20 36.88
N ARG A 162 8.46 -8.18 36.87
CA ARG A 162 9.30 -9.13 37.57
C ARG A 162 10.25 -8.39 38.50
N SER A 163 10.20 -8.74 39.77
CA SER A 163 11.23 -8.37 40.77
C SER A 163 12.20 -9.53 40.99
N TYR A 164 13.44 -9.23 41.33
CA TYR A 164 14.47 -10.23 41.58
C TYR A 164 15.55 -9.71 42.53
N GLY A 165 16.08 -10.60 43.32
CA GLY A 165 17.16 -10.31 44.27
C GLY A 165 18.42 -9.88 43.55
N LEU A 166 19.18 -8.94 44.15
CA LEU A 166 20.50 -8.53 43.75
C LEU A 166 21.52 -8.98 44.81
N ASP A 167 22.80 -8.90 44.47
CA ASP A 167 23.91 -9.19 45.39
C ASP A 167 23.84 -10.59 46.01
N GLY A 168 23.23 -11.58 45.34
CA GLY A 168 23.14 -12.96 45.79
C GLY A 168 21.90 -13.32 46.62
N ALA A 169 20.99 -12.37 46.78
CA ALA A 169 19.70 -12.67 47.43
C ALA A 169 18.83 -13.60 46.56
N ASP A 170 18.38 -14.73 47.08
CA ASP A 170 17.54 -15.72 46.41
C ASP A 170 16.06 -15.32 46.50
N PHE A 171 15.71 -14.33 45.69
CA PHE A 171 14.36 -13.78 45.58
C PHE A 171 13.97 -13.59 44.13
N SER A 172 12.78 -14.00 43.74
CA SER A 172 12.16 -13.54 42.48
C SER A 172 10.64 -13.71 42.57
N ASP A 173 9.93 -12.70 42.04
CA ASP A 173 8.48 -12.73 41.91
C ASP A 173 8.04 -12.22 40.55
N ASN A 174 6.94 -12.75 40.05
CA ASN A 174 6.32 -12.35 38.81
C ASN A 174 4.92 -11.83 39.09
N SER A 175 4.66 -10.61 38.69
CA SER A 175 3.42 -9.92 39.02
C SER A 175 2.82 -9.27 37.78
N PHE A 176 1.54 -8.98 37.83
CA PHE A 176 0.89 -8.10 36.87
C PHE A 176 0.91 -6.68 37.42
N ALA A 177 1.25 -5.73 36.56
CA ALA A 177 1.26 -4.33 36.91
C ALA A 177 0.48 -3.49 35.90
N MET A 178 -0.14 -2.42 36.40
CA MET A 178 -0.86 -1.47 35.57
C MET A 178 -0.74 -0.06 36.13
N GLY A 179 -1.09 0.92 35.35
CA GLY A 179 -1.10 2.30 35.83
C GLY A 179 -1.40 3.31 34.77
N ALA A 180 -1.00 4.53 35.06
CA ALA A 180 -1.14 5.65 34.16
C ALA A 180 0.12 6.51 34.17
N GLY A 181 0.29 7.29 33.13
CA GLY A 181 1.38 8.23 33.04
C GLY A 181 1.05 9.45 32.19
N LEU A 182 2.00 10.36 32.20
CA LEU A 182 1.95 11.60 31.43
C LEU A 182 3.28 11.76 30.70
N LEU A 183 3.22 11.68 29.38
CA LEU A 183 4.35 11.88 28.51
C LEU A 183 4.35 13.31 27.98
N HIS A 184 5.43 14.04 28.21
CA HIS A 184 5.75 15.29 27.56
C HIS A 184 6.69 15.00 26.40
N ASN A 185 6.24 15.26 25.17
CA ASN A 185 7.01 15.11 23.98
C ASN A 185 7.34 16.51 23.43
N LEU A 186 8.63 16.86 23.41
CA LEU A 186 9.14 18.14 22.92
C LEU A 186 9.94 17.89 21.62
N ARG A 187 9.45 18.40 20.51
CA ARG A 187 10.09 18.27 19.21
C ARG A 187 11.37 19.09 19.14
N LEU A 188 12.51 18.43 18.97
CA LEU A 188 13.79 19.07 18.80
C LEU A 188 14.08 19.39 17.33
N ILE A 189 13.85 18.40 16.46
CA ILE A 189 13.93 18.48 15.01
C ILE A 189 12.82 17.62 14.39
N GLU A 190 12.70 17.58 13.08
CA GLU A 190 11.61 16.91 12.36
C GLU A 190 11.34 15.46 12.79
N ARG A 191 12.40 14.71 13.17
CA ARG A 191 12.32 13.28 13.51
C ARG A 191 12.89 12.94 14.87
N LEU A 192 13.25 13.91 15.68
CA LEU A 192 13.85 13.68 16.99
C LEU A 192 13.13 14.49 18.04
N ASP A 193 12.59 13.78 19.02
CA ASP A 193 11.86 14.34 20.13
C ASP A 193 12.61 14.08 21.46
N LEU A 194 12.59 15.07 22.34
CA LEU A 194 12.93 14.90 23.76
C LEU A 194 11.65 14.44 24.48
N ILE A 195 11.77 13.33 25.20
CA ILE A 195 10.68 12.75 25.98
C ILE A 195 10.95 12.95 27.47
N ILE A 196 9.94 13.42 28.21
CA ILE A 196 9.89 13.33 29.66
C ILE A 196 8.67 12.50 30.02
N ASP A 197 8.90 11.32 30.58
CA ASP A 197 7.84 10.34 30.92
C ASP A 197 7.68 10.27 32.44
N MET A 198 6.51 10.64 32.92
CA MET A 198 6.09 10.58 34.33
C MET A 198 5.09 9.45 34.46
N ARG A 199 5.45 8.39 35.19
CA ARG A 199 4.69 7.15 35.26
C ARG A 199 4.39 6.77 36.71
N ALA A 200 3.19 6.27 36.97
CA ALA A 200 2.82 5.62 38.24
C ALA A 200 2.37 4.20 37.93
N THR A 201 3.17 3.23 38.36
CA THR A 201 2.91 1.80 38.16
C THR A 201 2.45 1.18 39.47
N VAL A 202 1.26 0.56 39.45
CA VAL A 202 0.70 -0.20 40.55
C VAL A 202 1.02 -1.69 40.29
N VAL A 203 1.76 -2.30 41.20
CA VAL A 203 2.14 -3.71 41.13
C VAL A 203 1.33 -4.47 42.19
N ASN A 204 0.68 -5.55 41.76
CA ASN A 204 -0.05 -6.45 42.67
C ASN A 204 0.69 -7.78 42.77
N GLY A 205 1.33 -8.01 43.90
CA GLY A 205 2.14 -9.21 44.15
C GLY A 205 3.21 -8.96 45.22
N SER A 206 4.15 -9.86 45.33
CA SER A 206 5.30 -9.72 46.22
C SER A 206 6.42 -8.95 45.52
N VAL A 207 6.34 -7.63 45.51
CA VAL A 207 7.38 -6.79 44.90
C VAL A 207 8.72 -6.96 45.66
N HIS A 208 8.63 -7.13 46.92
CA HIS A 208 9.64 -7.57 47.85
C HIS A 208 8.99 -8.62 48.79
N GLU A 209 9.63 -9.16 49.74
CA GLU A 209 9.20 -10.34 50.51
C GLU A 209 7.75 -10.29 51.06
N THR A 210 7.07 -9.19 51.02
CA THR A 210 5.71 -9.00 51.54
C THR A 210 4.70 -8.97 50.40
N GLU A 211 3.69 -9.84 50.46
CA GLU A 211 2.56 -9.80 49.55
C GLU A 211 1.74 -8.52 49.75
N GLY A 212 1.48 -7.81 48.68
CA GLY A 212 0.71 -6.60 48.77
C GLY A 212 0.52 -5.86 47.46
N VAL A 213 0.17 -4.58 47.56
CA VAL A 213 0.07 -3.67 46.45
C VAL A 213 1.07 -2.55 46.69
N ALA A 214 2.08 -2.52 45.84
CA ALA A 214 3.07 -1.43 45.83
C ALA A 214 2.84 -0.47 44.67
N VAL A 215 3.25 0.77 44.85
CA VAL A 215 3.23 1.77 43.78
C VAL A 215 4.67 2.18 43.47
N LEU A 216 5.03 2.15 42.20
CA LEU A 216 6.36 2.54 41.67
C LEU A 216 6.21 3.80 40.78
N PRO A 217 6.21 4.98 41.36
CA PRO A 217 6.34 6.22 40.58
C PRO A 217 7.73 6.32 39.97
N SER A 218 7.79 6.79 38.74
CA SER A 218 9.05 7.03 38.02
C SER A 218 8.97 8.27 37.13
N VAL A 219 10.13 8.90 36.96
CA VAL A 219 10.32 9.97 36.00
C VAL A 219 11.54 9.64 35.15
N THR A 220 11.36 9.49 33.86
CA THR A 220 12.46 9.26 32.93
C THR A 220 12.55 10.38 31.90
N MET A 221 13.75 10.63 31.40
CA MET A 221 14.02 11.56 30.31
C MET A 221 14.81 10.83 29.26
N GLY A 222 14.45 11.01 28.00
CA GLY A 222 15.08 10.31 26.90
C GLY A 222 14.85 10.97 25.54
N LEU A 223 15.24 10.26 24.52
CA LEU A 223 15.04 10.68 23.13
C LEU A 223 14.14 9.66 22.43
N ALA A 224 13.29 10.15 21.53
CA ALA A 224 12.55 9.33 20.58
C ALA A 224 12.87 9.76 19.16
N VAL A 225 12.93 8.77 18.28
CA VAL A 225 13.16 8.95 16.84
C VAL A 225 11.92 8.45 16.09
N ASP A 226 11.35 9.31 15.26
CA ASP A 226 10.26 8.96 14.36
C ASP A 226 10.78 8.21 13.13
N LEU A 227 10.15 7.09 12.83
CA LEU A 227 10.48 6.19 11.72
C LEU A 227 9.43 6.33 10.61
N GLY A 228 9.85 6.18 9.37
CA GLY A 228 8.98 6.34 8.20
C GLY A 228 8.54 7.79 8.01
N TRP A 229 7.29 8.00 7.59
CA TRP A 229 6.69 9.32 7.44
C TRP A 229 5.92 9.69 8.72
N PRO A 230 6.30 10.74 9.44
CA PRO A 230 5.70 11.06 10.75
C PRO A 230 4.39 11.86 10.67
N ALA A 231 4.09 12.48 9.53
CA ALA A 231 2.92 13.32 9.36
C ALA A 231 1.65 12.54 9.02
N PHE A 232 0.49 13.13 9.28
CA PHE A 232 -0.83 12.59 8.93
C PHE A 232 -1.49 13.48 7.88
N THR A 233 -2.10 12.85 6.86
CA THR A 233 -2.83 13.53 5.81
C THR A 233 -4.33 13.46 6.08
N ARG A 234 -5.06 14.55 5.86
CA ARG A 234 -6.52 14.55 5.98
C ARG A 234 -7.17 13.77 4.85
N THR A 235 -8.18 12.99 5.18
CA THR A 235 -9.04 12.32 4.20
C THR A 235 -9.73 13.33 3.27
N SER A 236 -10.18 14.47 3.78
CA SER A 236 -10.77 15.54 2.97
C SER A 236 -9.80 16.13 1.94
N THR A 237 -8.52 16.25 2.27
CA THR A 237 -7.50 16.71 1.33
C THR A 237 -7.27 15.69 0.22
N VAL A 238 -7.22 14.40 0.57
CA VAL A 238 -7.08 13.31 -0.40
C VAL A 238 -8.30 13.24 -1.32
N ILE A 239 -9.51 13.33 -0.77
CA ILE A 239 -10.76 13.37 -1.55
C ILE A 239 -10.77 14.56 -2.49
N GLY A 240 -10.42 15.76 -2.01
CA GLY A 240 -10.36 16.96 -2.86
C GLY A 240 -9.38 16.82 -4.03
N VAL A 241 -8.20 16.24 -3.81
CA VAL A 241 -7.24 15.96 -4.89
C VAL A 241 -7.80 14.93 -5.88
N LEU A 242 -8.48 13.90 -5.40
CA LEU A 242 -9.12 12.89 -6.25
C LEU A 242 -10.28 13.47 -7.04
N GLU A 243 -11.10 14.33 -6.46
CA GLU A 243 -12.20 15.01 -7.14
C GLU A 243 -11.69 15.90 -8.28
N VAL A 244 -10.64 16.69 -8.04
CA VAL A 244 -10.00 17.53 -9.07
C VAL A 244 -9.43 16.64 -10.19
N ALA A 245 -8.71 15.57 -9.86
CA ALA A 245 -8.15 14.66 -10.85
C ALA A 245 -9.24 13.93 -11.65
N ASN A 246 -10.36 13.58 -11.03
CA ASN A 246 -11.49 12.96 -11.71
C ASN A 246 -12.23 13.97 -12.62
N ALA A 247 -12.38 15.22 -12.18
CA ALA A 247 -12.96 16.28 -13.01
C ALA A 247 -12.09 16.57 -14.25
N GLU A 248 -10.77 16.60 -14.09
CA GLU A 248 -9.83 16.77 -15.20
C GLU A 248 -9.93 15.60 -16.20
N LYS A 249 -9.97 14.35 -15.70
CA LYS A 249 -10.18 13.17 -16.56
C LYS A 249 -11.52 13.20 -17.28
N ALA A 250 -12.59 13.63 -16.60
CA ALA A 250 -13.91 13.76 -17.20
C ALA A 250 -13.90 14.79 -18.35
N ALA A 251 -13.26 15.94 -18.14
CA ALA A 251 -13.12 16.97 -19.18
C ALA A 251 -12.32 16.49 -20.39
N ILE A 252 -11.23 15.73 -20.16
CA ILE A 252 -10.43 15.11 -21.25
C ILE A 252 -11.27 14.09 -22.02
N LEU A 253 -12.08 13.29 -21.32
CA LEU A 253 -12.95 12.30 -21.93
C LEU A 253 -14.04 12.97 -22.78
N GLU A 254 -14.67 14.01 -22.27
CA GLU A 254 -15.69 14.80 -22.96
C GLU A 254 -15.13 15.46 -24.22
N ALA A 255 -13.95 16.08 -24.13
CA ALA A 255 -13.26 16.63 -25.29
C ALA A 255 -12.89 15.56 -26.32
N GLY A 256 -12.47 14.38 -25.86
CA GLY A 256 -12.19 13.21 -26.72
C GLY A 256 -13.46 12.70 -27.44
N MET A 257 -14.57 12.63 -26.74
CA MET A 257 -15.86 12.23 -27.32
C MET A 257 -16.34 13.24 -28.39
N ALA A 258 -16.25 14.54 -28.13
CA ALA A 258 -16.60 15.58 -29.11
C ALA A 258 -15.70 15.51 -30.34
N ALA A 259 -14.41 15.27 -30.18
CA ALA A 259 -13.48 15.08 -31.30
C ALA A 259 -13.80 13.83 -32.13
N LEU A 260 -14.18 12.71 -31.47
CA LEU A 260 -14.62 11.48 -32.15
C LEU A 260 -15.94 11.69 -32.92
N GLU A 261 -16.87 12.42 -32.36
CA GLU A 261 -18.13 12.74 -33.01
C GLU A 261 -17.90 13.57 -34.29
N THR A 262 -17.07 14.59 -34.19
CA THR A 262 -16.66 15.41 -35.36
C THR A 262 -15.94 14.58 -36.43
N ALA A 263 -15.05 13.67 -36.02
CA ALA A 263 -14.35 12.77 -36.93
C ALA A 263 -15.32 11.78 -37.61
N ASN A 264 -16.30 11.25 -36.86
CA ASN A 264 -17.34 10.38 -37.41
C ASN A 264 -18.22 11.11 -38.48
N GLU A 265 -18.63 12.35 -38.19
CA GLU A 265 -19.38 13.15 -39.17
C GLU A 265 -18.57 13.37 -40.44
N ALA A 266 -17.27 13.70 -40.29
CA ALA A 266 -16.38 13.86 -41.43
C ALA A 266 -16.20 12.57 -42.25
N LEU A 267 -16.10 11.42 -41.57
CA LEU A 267 -16.04 10.11 -42.20
C LEU A 267 -17.35 9.74 -42.93
N LEU A 268 -18.51 10.05 -42.35
CA LEU A 268 -19.81 9.86 -43.03
C LEU A 268 -19.90 10.65 -44.32
N VAL A 269 -19.53 11.92 -44.29
CA VAL A 269 -19.49 12.80 -45.50
C VAL A 269 -18.52 12.23 -46.53
N SER A 270 -17.33 11.78 -46.08
CA SER A 270 -16.32 11.18 -46.95
C SER A 270 -16.84 9.89 -47.61
N ASN A 271 -17.49 9.04 -46.83
CA ASN A 271 -18.10 7.80 -47.31
C ASN A 271 -19.22 8.05 -48.38
N GLU A 272 -20.04 9.06 -48.13
CA GLU A 272 -21.04 9.46 -49.15
C GLU A 272 -20.40 9.95 -50.44
N ASN A 273 -19.36 10.75 -50.35
CA ASN A 273 -18.61 11.19 -51.49
C ASN A 273 -17.93 10.04 -52.25
N LEU A 274 -17.31 9.10 -51.51
CA LEU A 274 -16.75 7.89 -52.12
C LEU A 274 -17.83 7.02 -52.80
N LYS A 275 -18.99 6.87 -52.20
CA LYS A 275 -20.13 6.15 -52.82
C LYS A 275 -20.58 6.83 -54.13
N LYS A 276 -20.63 8.17 -54.15
CA LYS A 276 -20.94 8.90 -55.39
C LYS A 276 -19.89 8.70 -56.48
N GLN A 277 -18.59 8.79 -56.09
CA GLN A 277 -17.47 8.53 -56.98
C GLN A 277 -17.49 7.10 -57.53
N ASN A 278 -17.71 6.10 -56.65
CA ASN A 278 -17.78 4.70 -57.07
C ASN A 278 -18.95 4.46 -58.02
N LYS A 279 -20.10 5.09 -57.78
CA LYS A 279 -21.26 5.01 -58.69
C LYS A 279 -20.94 5.63 -60.04
N GLU A 280 -20.26 6.75 -60.08
CA GLU A 280 -19.84 7.40 -61.32
C GLU A 280 -18.76 6.58 -62.05
N MET A 281 -17.77 6.09 -61.36
CA MET A 281 -16.76 5.16 -61.94
C MET A 281 -17.43 3.87 -62.48
N GLY A 282 -18.43 3.33 -61.76
CA GLY A 282 -19.22 2.17 -62.23
C GLY A 282 -19.96 2.48 -63.53
N ARG A 283 -20.53 3.69 -63.67
CA ARG A 283 -21.14 4.13 -64.91
C ARG A 283 -20.15 4.26 -66.07
N GLN A 284 -18.95 4.86 -65.79
CA GLN A 284 -17.88 5.00 -66.74
C GLN A 284 -17.32 3.63 -67.17
N LEU A 285 -17.13 2.71 -66.18
CA LEU A 285 -16.68 1.37 -66.47
C LEU A 285 -17.67 0.58 -67.37
N ASN A 286 -18.99 0.71 -67.08
CA ASN A 286 -20.00 0.08 -67.86
C ASN A 286 -20.13 0.70 -69.28
N ALA A 287 -19.92 2.03 -69.41
CA ALA A 287 -19.83 2.67 -70.71
C ALA A 287 -18.58 2.23 -71.52
N MET A 288 -17.45 2.03 -70.82
CA MET A 288 -16.22 1.50 -71.45
C MET A 288 -16.38 0.00 -71.81
N LYS A 289 -17.01 -0.82 -70.95
CA LYS A 289 -17.27 -2.23 -71.24
C LYS A 289 -18.23 -2.42 -72.45
N SER A 290 -19.18 -1.54 -72.64
CA SER A 290 -20.06 -1.56 -73.81
C SER A 290 -19.42 -1.06 -75.10
N ALA A 291 -18.22 -0.43 -75.01
CA ALA A 291 -17.47 0.09 -76.12
C ALA A 291 -16.28 -0.81 -76.59
N GLN A 292 -16.02 -1.93 -75.90
CA GLN A 292 -14.89 -2.82 -76.19
C GLN A 292 -15.31 -4.25 -76.47
N PRO A 293 -14.77 -4.92 -77.53
CA PRO A 293 -14.94 -6.34 -77.74
C PRO A 293 -13.91 -7.11 -76.88
N GLU A 294 -14.42 -8.19 -76.27
CA GLU A 294 -13.75 -9.32 -75.61
C GLU A 294 -12.53 -9.11 -74.69
N SER A 295 -12.67 -9.67 -73.52
CA SER A 295 -11.80 -9.65 -72.31
C SER A 295 -10.35 -9.91 -72.52
N PRO A 296 -9.45 -9.17 -71.79
CA PRO A 296 -8.20 -9.78 -71.31
C PRO A 296 -8.46 -10.41 -69.93
N ALA A 297 -7.80 -11.56 -69.70
CA ALA A 297 -7.76 -12.27 -68.44
C ALA A 297 -7.31 -11.33 -67.29
N ILE A 298 -7.99 -11.43 -66.15
CA ILE A 298 -7.64 -10.68 -64.92
C ILE A 298 -6.25 -11.15 -64.47
N SER A 299 -5.23 -10.27 -64.53
CA SER A 299 -3.92 -10.54 -63.96
C SER A 299 -3.96 -10.18 -62.45
N TYR A 300 -3.68 -11.15 -61.61
CA TYR A 300 -3.59 -10.99 -60.14
C TYR A 300 -2.19 -10.49 -59.71
N ASP A 301 -1.29 -10.14 -60.65
CA ASP A 301 0.07 -9.67 -60.35
C ASP A 301 0.15 -8.36 -59.57
N ASN A 302 -0.96 -7.66 -59.38
CA ASN A 302 -1.03 -6.36 -58.72
C ASN A 302 -1.96 -6.36 -57.45
N VAL A 303 -2.23 -7.51 -56.84
CA VAL A 303 -2.97 -7.53 -55.57
C VAL A 303 -1.98 -7.39 -54.42
N ASP A 304 -2.13 -6.30 -53.64
CA ASP A 304 -1.31 -6.06 -52.48
C ASP A 304 -1.43 -7.20 -51.46
N PRO A 305 -0.30 -7.65 -50.82
CA PRO A 305 -0.33 -8.68 -49.81
C PRO A 305 -1.18 -8.26 -48.61
N MET A 306 -2.02 -9.16 -48.15
CA MET A 306 -2.78 -8.97 -46.91
C MET A 306 -2.00 -9.51 -45.72
N MET A 307 -2.09 -8.86 -44.57
CA MET A 307 -1.50 -9.31 -43.30
C MET A 307 -2.57 -9.50 -42.22
N VAL A 308 -2.50 -10.65 -41.51
CA VAL A 308 -3.27 -10.85 -40.27
C VAL A 308 -2.30 -11.01 -39.09
N PHE A 309 -2.61 -10.36 -37.99
CA PHE A 309 -1.72 -10.23 -36.85
C PHE A 309 -2.07 -11.16 -35.69
N PHE A 310 -1.07 -11.55 -34.92
CA PHE A 310 -1.22 -12.46 -33.78
C PHE A 310 -0.72 -11.82 -32.50
N GLU A 311 -1.39 -12.13 -31.41
CA GLU A 311 -0.95 -11.71 -30.10
C GLU A 311 0.32 -12.46 -29.68
N ILE A 312 1.04 -11.89 -28.71
CA ILE A 312 2.29 -12.45 -28.22
C ILE A 312 2.07 -13.88 -27.68
N GLY A 313 2.89 -14.81 -28.15
CA GLY A 313 2.81 -16.20 -27.74
C GLY A 313 1.62 -17.00 -28.30
N GLN A 314 0.72 -16.37 -29.07
CA GLN A 314 -0.45 -17.01 -29.66
C GLN A 314 -0.21 -17.43 -31.13
N ALA A 315 -0.89 -18.52 -31.51
CA ALA A 315 -0.96 -19.00 -32.91
C ALA A 315 -2.41 -19.08 -33.42
N ALA A 316 -3.38 -18.54 -32.68
CA ALA A 316 -4.76 -18.36 -33.11
C ALA A 316 -5.04 -16.86 -33.27
N LEU A 317 -5.91 -16.51 -34.23
CA LEU A 317 -6.35 -15.14 -34.47
C LEU A 317 -7.42 -14.73 -33.43
N ASN A 318 -7.42 -13.46 -33.05
CA ASN A 318 -8.51 -12.86 -32.28
C ASN A 318 -9.70 -12.56 -33.20
N ASP A 319 -10.86 -12.20 -32.61
CA ASP A 319 -12.11 -11.97 -33.35
C ASP A 319 -12.00 -10.86 -34.41
N LYS A 320 -11.19 -9.85 -34.18
CA LYS A 320 -10.99 -8.75 -35.16
C LYS A 320 -10.22 -9.22 -36.38
N GLU A 321 -9.13 -9.96 -36.16
CA GLU A 321 -8.32 -10.49 -37.24
C GLU A 321 -9.05 -11.61 -37.99
N LEU A 322 -9.92 -12.39 -37.31
CA LEU A 322 -10.81 -13.35 -37.95
C LEU A 322 -11.82 -12.65 -38.89
N GLN A 323 -12.41 -11.52 -38.48
CA GLN A 323 -13.29 -10.74 -39.33
C GLN A 323 -12.54 -10.13 -40.52
N HIS A 324 -11.30 -9.68 -40.31
CA HIS A 324 -10.46 -9.15 -41.35
C HIS A 324 -10.12 -10.22 -42.41
N LEU A 325 -9.74 -11.41 -41.95
CA LEU A 325 -9.52 -12.57 -42.83
C LEU A 325 -10.82 -12.98 -43.54
N ASP A 326 -11.99 -12.97 -42.88
CA ASP A 326 -13.28 -13.30 -43.47
C ASP A 326 -13.63 -12.36 -44.62
N PHE A 327 -13.44 -11.06 -44.41
CA PHE A 327 -13.65 -10.05 -45.47
C PHE A 327 -12.75 -10.29 -46.68
N PHE A 328 -11.47 -10.55 -46.47
CA PHE A 328 -10.53 -10.82 -47.53
C PHE A 328 -10.88 -12.10 -48.29
N ALA A 329 -11.17 -13.21 -47.57
CA ALA A 329 -11.49 -14.47 -48.16
C ALA A 329 -12.73 -14.40 -49.06
N ARG A 330 -13.79 -13.71 -48.59
CA ARG A 330 -15.04 -13.57 -49.34
C ARG A 330 -14.93 -12.65 -50.55
N ASN A 331 -14.17 -11.57 -50.46
CA ASN A 331 -14.15 -10.57 -51.52
C ASN A 331 -13.07 -10.81 -52.56
N ILE A 332 -12.01 -11.50 -52.19
CA ILE A 332 -10.83 -11.72 -53.07
C ILE A 332 -10.69 -13.19 -53.46
N LEU A 333 -10.86 -14.12 -52.53
CA LEU A 333 -10.58 -15.52 -52.76
C LEU A 333 -11.82 -16.25 -53.40
N GLU A 334 -13.06 -15.88 -53.05
CA GLU A 334 -14.27 -16.43 -53.70
C GLU A 334 -14.37 -16.05 -55.18
N GLY A 335 -13.71 -14.96 -55.59
CA GLY A 335 -13.66 -14.51 -56.97
C GLY A 335 -12.63 -15.23 -57.84
N THR A 336 -11.77 -16.08 -57.24
CA THR A 336 -10.81 -16.88 -57.97
C THR A 336 -11.45 -18.20 -58.39
N ASP A 337 -11.70 -18.35 -59.67
CA ASP A 337 -12.31 -19.58 -60.23
C ASP A 337 -11.45 -20.79 -59.85
N SER A 338 -12.12 -21.94 -59.61
CA SER A 338 -11.46 -23.19 -59.20
C SER A 338 -10.43 -23.72 -60.23
N ASP A 339 -10.50 -23.23 -61.46
CA ASP A 339 -9.60 -23.62 -62.55
C ASP A 339 -8.41 -22.64 -62.73
N SER A 340 -8.21 -21.68 -61.85
CA SER A 340 -7.09 -20.75 -61.99
C SER A 340 -5.76 -21.33 -61.42
N ASP A 341 -4.70 -21.28 -62.22
CA ASP A 341 -3.32 -21.66 -61.83
C ASP A 341 -2.69 -20.71 -60.76
N ILE A 342 -3.50 -20.04 -59.98
CA ILE A 342 -3.05 -19.05 -58.99
C ILE A 342 -2.74 -19.76 -57.68
N TYR A 343 -1.49 -19.62 -57.22
CA TYR A 343 -1.01 -20.10 -55.92
C TYR A 343 -1.04 -18.97 -54.91
N ILE A 344 -1.46 -19.27 -53.67
CA ILE A 344 -1.52 -18.34 -52.55
C ILE A 344 -0.40 -18.71 -51.59
N THR A 345 0.54 -17.80 -51.38
CA THR A 345 1.61 -17.97 -50.42
C THR A 345 1.20 -17.46 -49.05
N LEU A 346 1.32 -18.30 -48.05
CA LEU A 346 1.09 -18.00 -46.64
C LEU A 346 2.40 -17.94 -45.88
N LEU A 347 2.96 -16.76 -45.65
CA LEU A 347 4.20 -16.58 -44.94
C LEU A 347 3.90 -16.28 -43.47
N GLY A 348 4.04 -17.29 -42.59
CA GLY A 348 3.92 -17.11 -41.14
C GLY A 348 5.20 -16.51 -40.56
N THR A 349 5.06 -15.46 -39.76
CA THR A 349 6.21 -14.75 -39.18
C THR A 349 6.16 -14.70 -37.66
N ALA A 350 7.34 -14.64 -37.02
CA ALA A 350 7.51 -14.40 -35.59
C ALA A 350 8.69 -13.44 -35.39
N ASP A 351 8.58 -12.59 -34.38
CA ASP A 351 9.65 -11.64 -34.06
C ASP A 351 10.83 -12.32 -33.35
N SER A 352 12.05 -11.89 -33.65
CA SER A 352 13.27 -12.42 -33.06
C SER A 352 13.63 -11.79 -31.70
N ASN A 353 12.94 -10.72 -31.31
CA ASN A 353 13.28 -9.94 -30.12
C ASN A 353 12.62 -10.49 -28.85
N THR A 354 11.56 -11.30 -29.00
CA THR A 354 10.84 -11.94 -27.88
C THR A 354 10.88 -13.45 -27.98
N GLY A 355 10.95 -14.13 -26.83
CA GLY A 355 10.95 -15.59 -26.76
C GLY A 355 12.30 -16.23 -27.11
N THR A 356 12.28 -17.53 -27.33
CA THR A 356 13.47 -18.31 -27.75
C THR A 356 13.41 -18.65 -29.26
N PRO A 357 14.54 -18.86 -29.91
CA PRO A 357 14.54 -19.21 -31.34
C PRO A 357 13.68 -20.42 -31.68
N GLY A 358 13.69 -21.46 -30.83
CA GLY A 358 12.88 -22.67 -31.03
C GLY A 358 11.37 -22.38 -30.90
N ARG A 359 10.98 -21.55 -29.92
CA ARG A 359 9.57 -21.13 -29.75
C ARG A 359 9.11 -20.25 -30.91
N ASN A 360 9.94 -19.33 -31.36
CA ASN A 360 9.61 -18.44 -32.47
C ASN A 360 9.44 -19.20 -33.80
N ARG A 361 10.27 -20.20 -34.05
CA ARG A 361 10.09 -21.09 -35.20
C ARG A 361 8.76 -21.83 -35.12
N TYR A 362 8.46 -22.43 -33.99
CA TYR A 362 7.16 -23.08 -33.76
C TYR A 362 5.99 -22.15 -34.01
N LEU A 363 6.06 -20.91 -33.48
CA LEU A 363 4.98 -19.95 -33.64
C LEU A 363 4.80 -19.47 -35.07
N SER A 364 5.87 -19.24 -35.84
CA SER A 364 5.76 -18.84 -37.24
C SER A 364 5.10 -19.93 -38.08
N GLU A 365 5.48 -21.19 -37.88
CA GLU A 365 4.87 -22.34 -38.57
C GLU A 365 3.41 -22.53 -38.13
N ALA A 366 3.12 -22.51 -36.83
CA ALA A 366 1.79 -22.75 -36.31
C ALA A 366 0.79 -21.66 -36.74
N ARG A 367 1.19 -20.40 -36.86
CA ARG A 367 0.38 -19.29 -37.38
C ARG A 367 0.02 -19.47 -38.82
N GLY A 368 1.00 -19.75 -39.67
CA GLY A 368 0.79 -20.04 -41.09
C GLY A 368 -0.16 -21.21 -41.28
N LYS A 369 0.05 -22.29 -40.52
CA LYS A 369 -0.81 -23.47 -40.55
C LYS A 369 -2.23 -23.16 -40.10
N TYR A 370 -2.42 -22.36 -39.03
CA TYR A 370 -3.73 -21.97 -38.55
C TYR A 370 -4.54 -21.21 -39.63
N VAL A 371 -3.90 -20.27 -40.35
CA VAL A 371 -4.55 -19.54 -41.44
C VAL A 371 -4.84 -20.49 -42.61
N MET A 372 -3.92 -21.39 -42.95
CA MET A 372 -4.15 -22.42 -43.99
C MET A 372 -5.38 -23.28 -43.65
N ASP A 373 -5.45 -23.79 -42.43
CA ASP A 373 -6.57 -24.63 -41.96
C ASP A 373 -7.91 -23.86 -42.02
N LEU A 374 -7.93 -22.54 -41.69
CA LEU A 374 -9.10 -21.69 -41.85
C LEU A 374 -9.48 -21.51 -43.33
N LEU A 375 -8.53 -21.18 -44.19
CA LEU A 375 -8.80 -20.98 -45.62
C LEU A 375 -9.32 -22.27 -46.29
N THR A 376 -8.80 -23.41 -45.91
CA THR A 376 -9.26 -24.71 -46.41
C THR A 376 -10.62 -25.12 -45.82
N GLY A 377 -10.73 -25.07 -44.46
CA GLY A 377 -11.88 -25.62 -43.77
C GLY A 377 -13.14 -24.73 -43.83
N LYS A 378 -12.94 -23.41 -43.70
CA LYS A 378 -14.07 -22.44 -43.64
C LYS A 378 -14.42 -21.85 -45.01
N TYR A 379 -13.42 -21.61 -45.86
CA TYR A 379 -13.62 -20.93 -47.16
C TYR A 379 -13.47 -21.85 -48.39
N GLY A 380 -13.15 -23.15 -48.19
CA GLY A 380 -13.13 -24.14 -49.22
C GLY A 380 -11.98 -24.01 -50.26
N ILE A 381 -10.90 -23.27 -49.90
CA ILE A 381 -9.74 -23.10 -50.81
C ILE A 381 -9.03 -24.42 -50.91
N ASP A 382 -8.69 -24.85 -52.15
CA ASP A 382 -7.94 -26.07 -52.39
C ASP A 382 -6.58 -26.03 -51.74
N PRO A 383 -6.23 -27.00 -50.85
CA PRO A 383 -4.92 -27.05 -50.19
C PRO A 383 -3.73 -27.07 -51.17
N GLN A 384 -3.94 -27.59 -52.37
CA GLN A 384 -2.85 -27.65 -53.40
C GLN A 384 -2.48 -26.27 -53.93
N ARG A 385 -3.35 -25.30 -53.77
CA ARG A 385 -3.09 -23.87 -54.12
C ARG A 385 -2.41 -23.08 -53.00
N LEU A 386 -2.28 -23.64 -51.79
CA LEU A 386 -1.74 -22.96 -50.63
C LEU A 386 -0.28 -23.33 -50.40
N ILE A 387 0.62 -22.37 -50.48
CA ILE A 387 2.07 -22.57 -50.24
C ILE A 387 2.40 -21.99 -48.85
N LEU A 388 2.70 -22.90 -47.91
CA LEU A 388 3.07 -22.48 -46.55
C LEU A 388 4.57 -22.21 -46.47
N LYS A 389 4.95 -21.02 -45.99
CA LYS A 389 6.32 -20.61 -45.65
C LYS A 389 6.36 -20.08 -44.21
N SER A 390 7.52 -20.16 -43.59
CA SER A 390 7.72 -19.58 -42.25
C SER A 390 9.05 -18.87 -42.15
N GLU A 391 9.08 -17.75 -41.41
CA GLU A 391 10.27 -16.93 -41.22
C GLU A 391 10.31 -16.31 -39.82
N ILE A 392 11.54 -16.14 -39.28
CA ILE A 392 11.75 -15.33 -38.06
C ILE A 392 12.28 -13.96 -38.51
N VAL A 393 11.50 -12.93 -38.24
CA VAL A 393 11.81 -11.57 -38.69
C VAL A 393 12.44 -10.77 -37.55
N LYS A 394 13.49 -10.02 -37.87
CA LYS A 394 14.07 -9.08 -36.93
C LYS A 394 13.14 -7.85 -36.85
N ALA A 395 12.52 -7.69 -35.69
CA ALA A 395 11.64 -6.54 -35.43
C ALA A 395 12.50 -5.35 -35.00
N ASP A 396 12.43 -4.25 -35.73
CA ASP A 396 13.16 -3.02 -35.35
C ASP A 396 12.45 -2.29 -34.19
N ASN A 397 11.37 -1.55 -34.44
CA ASN A 397 10.69 -0.72 -33.42
C ASN A 397 9.29 -1.20 -33.04
N LYS A 398 8.70 -2.13 -33.78
CA LYS A 398 7.32 -2.62 -33.59
C LYS A 398 7.26 -4.13 -33.75
N PRO A 399 7.63 -4.89 -32.72
CA PRO A 399 7.66 -6.35 -32.77
C PRO A 399 6.29 -6.97 -33.05
N GLU A 400 5.20 -6.26 -32.73
CA GLU A 400 3.83 -6.69 -33.04
C GLU A 400 3.58 -6.87 -34.54
N LEU A 401 4.19 -6.07 -35.40
CA LEU A 401 4.06 -6.19 -36.86
C LEU A 401 4.78 -7.42 -37.44
N SER A 402 5.72 -7.96 -36.70
CA SER A 402 6.46 -9.18 -37.10
C SER A 402 5.78 -10.47 -36.60
N ARG A 403 4.61 -10.36 -35.96
CA ARG A 403 3.79 -11.50 -35.51
C ARG A 403 2.57 -11.64 -36.41
N ALA A 404 2.78 -12.04 -37.64
CA ALA A 404 1.72 -12.00 -38.65
C ALA A 404 1.77 -13.25 -39.56
N VAL A 405 0.73 -13.39 -40.36
CA VAL A 405 0.73 -14.18 -41.59
C VAL A 405 0.50 -13.25 -42.77
N VAL A 406 1.43 -13.21 -43.70
CA VAL A 406 1.32 -12.48 -44.94
C VAL A 406 0.74 -13.40 -46.00
N ILE A 407 -0.35 -12.98 -46.62
CA ILE A 407 -1.07 -13.68 -47.67
C ILE A 407 -0.82 -12.95 -48.99
N SER A 408 -0.20 -13.62 -49.93
CA SER A 408 0.14 -13.05 -51.26
C SER A 408 -0.14 -14.05 -52.37
N PHE A 409 -0.33 -13.54 -53.58
CA PHE A 409 -0.58 -14.33 -54.80
C PHE A 409 0.71 -14.55 -55.59
#